data_eaf1f68974300135c2247f59261c3510
#
_entry.id   eaf1f68974300135c2247f59261c3510
#
_cell.length_a   1.000
_cell.length_b   1.000
_cell.length_c   1.000
_cell.angle_alpha   90.00
_cell.angle_beta   90.00
_cell.angle_gamma   90.00
#
_symmetry.space_group_name_H-M   'P 1'
#
loop_
_entity.id
_entity.type
_entity.pdbx_description
1 polymer ?
#
loop_
_entity_poly.entity_id
_entity_poly.type
_entity_poly.pdbx_seq_one_letter_code
_entity_poly.pdbx_strand_id
1 'polypeptide(L)'
;MKYNTIHQSWSTETLPAKYLTLKIKNKKFFKDWKYKLWTDDQNKFFIKNKYPSFYKIYENYNHYINKVDAVRYFYLYEYGGLYMDLDVMIIKDITDLLSKNKCCVFSQTAINDYFKFKNYKKYIDPMIMYSPPKNKFIEKLIKKLHNYNKKEYKEILDNMKVAGPGFLTDNYKPNKNVLLINNKIVTQKTKDNFNNLYGIHLCHNTWVK
;
A
#
# COMPACT_ATOMS: atom_id res chain seq x y z
N MET A 1 -6.28 -12.15 14.48
CA MET A 1 -5.11 -11.20 14.50
C MET A 1 -5.34 -10.16 15.61
N LYS A 2 -4.27 -9.63 16.24
CA LYS A 2 -4.40 -8.59 17.30
C LYS A 2 -4.81 -7.23 16.73
N TYR A 3 -4.31 -6.90 15.53
CA TYR A 3 -4.56 -5.63 14.84
C TYR A 3 -5.40 -5.93 13.59
N ASN A 4 -6.70 -5.96 13.76
CA ASN A 4 -7.69 -6.40 12.77
C ASN A 4 -8.48 -5.23 12.17
N THR A 5 -7.81 -4.18 11.78
CA THR A 5 -8.41 -3.07 11.04
C THR A 5 -7.89 -3.05 9.62
N ILE A 6 -8.78 -2.97 8.63
CA ILE A 6 -8.44 -2.74 7.22
C ILE A 6 -8.56 -1.26 6.94
N HIS A 7 -7.45 -0.66 6.51
CA HIS A 7 -7.38 0.73 6.08
C HIS A 7 -7.47 0.79 4.56
N GLN A 8 -8.38 1.58 4.05
CA GLN A 8 -8.56 1.90 2.64
C GLN A 8 -8.67 3.42 2.49
N SER A 9 -8.32 3.96 1.33
CA SER A 9 -8.40 5.40 1.05
C SER A 9 -9.20 5.68 -0.20
N TRP A 10 -10.04 6.73 -0.15
CA TRP A 10 -10.78 7.27 -1.29
C TRP A 10 -11.00 8.77 -1.09
N SER A 11 -11.27 9.49 -2.18
CA SER A 11 -11.43 10.95 -2.11
C SER A 11 -12.57 11.41 -1.20
N THR A 12 -13.67 10.65 -1.12
CA THR A 12 -14.89 10.96 -0.37
C THR A 12 -15.36 9.77 0.47
N GLU A 13 -16.36 9.96 1.30
CA GLU A 13 -16.99 8.89 2.09
C GLU A 13 -17.77 7.88 1.24
N THR A 14 -18.19 8.28 0.04
CA THR A 14 -18.99 7.47 -0.88
C THR A 14 -18.08 6.76 -1.87
N LEU A 15 -18.05 5.43 -1.80
CA LEU A 15 -17.31 4.60 -2.75
C LEU A 15 -18.11 4.40 -4.04
N PRO A 16 -17.47 4.45 -5.23
CA PRO A 16 -18.05 3.95 -6.47
C PRO A 16 -18.52 2.49 -6.36
N ALA A 17 -19.62 2.15 -7.04
CA ALA A 17 -20.24 0.82 -6.96
C ALA A 17 -19.26 -0.34 -7.16
N LYS A 18 -18.30 -0.21 -8.09
CA LYS A 18 -17.27 -1.23 -8.34
C LYS A 18 -16.42 -1.53 -7.11
N TYR A 19 -16.04 -0.52 -6.33
CA TYR A 19 -15.23 -0.70 -5.12
C TYR A 19 -16.07 -1.18 -3.94
N LEU A 20 -17.32 -0.73 -3.86
CA LEU A 20 -18.26 -1.25 -2.87
C LEU A 20 -18.49 -2.76 -3.08
N THR A 21 -18.66 -3.20 -4.32
CA THR A 21 -18.78 -4.63 -4.68
C THR A 21 -17.54 -5.43 -4.24
N LEU A 22 -16.33 -4.93 -4.50
CA LEU A 22 -15.09 -5.59 -4.07
C LEU A 22 -14.97 -5.64 -2.55
N LYS A 23 -15.30 -4.55 -1.85
CA LYS A 23 -15.33 -4.51 -0.39
C LYS A 23 -16.25 -5.56 0.19
N ILE A 24 -17.48 -5.71 -0.36
CA ILE A 24 -18.44 -6.74 0.07
C ILE A 24 -17.88 -8.14 -0.17
N LYS A 25 -17.32 -8.41 -1.37
CA LYS A 25 -16.69 -9.70 -1.69
C LYS A 25 -15.53 -10.04 -0.75
N ASN A 26 -14.68 -9.08 -0.45
CA ASN A 26 -13.53 -9.26 0.44
C ASN A 26 -13.96 -9.50 1.90
N LYS A 27 -15.08 -8.91 2.33
CA LYS A 27 -15.55 -8.99 3.73
C LYS A 27 -15.72 -10.44 4.23
N LYS A 28 -16.03 -11.38 3.35
CA LYS A 28 -16.15 -12.81 3.73
C LYS A 28 -14.89 -13.42 4.32
N PHE A 29 -13.69 -12.89 3.95
CA PHE A 29 -12.38 -13.33 4.46
C PHE A 29 -11.94 -12.57 5.71
N PHE A 30 -12.64 -11.50 6.06
CA PHE A 30 -12.28 -10.59 7.14
C PHE A 30 -13.48 -10.33 8.07
N LYS A 31 -14.19 -11.39 8.48
CA LYS A 31 -15.46 -11.29 9.24
C LYS A 31 -15.35 -10.43 10.49
N ASP A 32 -14.25 -10.60 11.25
CA ASP A 32 -14.02 -9.92 12.53
C ASP A 32 -13.12 -8.68 12.40
N TRP A 33 -12.87 -8.23 11.17
CA TRP A 33 -12.05 -7.07 10.93
C TRP A 33 -12.90 -5.82 10.80
N LYS A 34 -12.41 -4.72 11.39
CA LYS A 34 -12.97 -3.39 11.21
C LYS A 34 -12.52 -2.81 9.87
N TYR A 35 -13.38 -2.05 9.21
CA TYR A 35 -13.04 -1.30 8.00
C TYR A 35 -12.99 0.18 8.31
N LYS A 36 -11.86 0.82 8.02
CA LYS A 36 -11.70 2.27 8.07
C LYS A 36 -11.43 2.78 6.66
N LEU A 37 -12.41 3.49 6.10
CA LEU A 37 -12.20 4.30 4.90
C LEU A 37 -11.67 5.67 5.36
N TRP A 38 -10.59 6.10 4.75
CA TRP A 38 -9.97 7.40 4.96
C TRP A 38 -10.25 8.29 3.77
N THR A 39 -10.90 9.44 3.99
CA THR A 39 -11.09 10.45 2.95
C THR A 39 -9.84 11.33 2.81
N ASP A 40 -9.79 12.12 1.75
CA ASP A 40 -8.69 13.05 1.52
C ASP A 40 -8.55 14.08 2.64
N ASP A 41 -9.67 14.60 3.11
CA ASP A 41 -9.69 15.54 4.23
C ASP A 41 -9.24 14.89 5.53
N GLN A 42 -9.67 13.65 5.78
CA GLN A 42 -9.22 12.88 6.94
C GLN A 42 -7.73 12.57 6.88
N ASN A 43 -7.19 12.27 5.69
CA ASN A 43 -5.78 12.07 5.46
C ASN A 43 -4.96 13.33 5.77
N LYS A 44 -5.39 14.45 5.22
CA LYS A 44 -4.76 15.75 5.45
C LYS A 44 -4.80 16.13 6.94
N PHE A 45 -5.96 16.00 7.58
CA PHE A 45 -6.12 16.27 9.01
C PHE A 45 -5.22 15.36 9.86
N PHE A 46 -5.17 14.06 9.56
CA PHE A 46 -4.35 13.08 10.27
C PHE A 46 -2.86 13.43 10.19
N ILE A 47 -2.34 13.69 8.97
CA ILE A 47 -0.92 14.07 8.79
C ILE A 47 -0.63 15.39 9.49
N LYS A 48 -1.48 16.41 9.31
CA LYS A 48 -1.28 17.73 9.93
C LYS A 48 -1.17 17.66 11.45
N ASN A 49 -2.02 16.88 12.10
CA ASN A 49 -2.10 16.85 13.56
C ASN A 49 -1.14 15.84 14.22
N LYS A 50 -0.92 14.68 13.59
CA LYS A 50 -0.06 13.62 14.16
C LYS A 50 1.39 13.72 13.71
N TYR A 51 1.63 14.30 12.52
CA TYR A 51 2.95 14.36 11.90
C TYR A 51 3.24 15.75 11.31
N PRO A 52 3.19 16.83 12.13
CA PRO A 52 3.31 18.21 11.66
C PRO A 52 4.61 18.49 10.93
N SER A 53 5.71 17.82 11.29
CA SER A 53 7.00 17.93 10.60
C SER A 53 6.96 17.39 9.16
N PHE A 54 6.07 16.44 8.87
CA PHE A 54 5.89 15.86 7.53
C PHE A 54 4.84 16.62 6.71
N TYR A 55 3.98 17.39 7.33
CA TYR A 55 2.83 18.02 6.67
C TYR A 55 3.21 18.90 5.46
N LYS A 56 4.28 19.70 5.60
CA LYS A 56 4.76 20.54 4.49
C LYS A 56 5.22 19.71 3.29
N ILE A 57 5.87 18.57 3.52
CA ILE A 57 6.29 17.62 2.46
C ILE A 57 5.06 17.01 1.80
N TYR A 58 4.12 16.53 2.61
CA TYR A 58 2.86 15.95 2.16
C TYR A 58 2.06 16.88 1.25
N GLU A 59 1.91 18.15 1.61
CA GLU A 59 1.21 19.14 0.78
C GLU A 59 1.94 19.46 -0.52
N ASN A 60 3.27 19.39 -0.52
CA ASN A 60 4.12 19.74 -1.66
C ASN A 60 4.37 18.58 -2.65
N TYR A 61 3.79 17.41 -2.48
CA TYR A 61 3.90 16.36 -3.48
C TYR A 61 3.37 16.83 -4.85
N ASN A 62 4.12 16.53 -5.92
CA ASN A 62 3.77 16.94 -7.28
C ASN A 62 2.46 16.33 -7.77
N HIS A 63 2.19 15.10 -7.37
CA HIS A 63 1.03 14.34 -7.80
C HIS A 63 0.24 13.84 -6.60
N TYR A 64 -1.08 13.87 -6.74
CA TYR A 64 -1.99 13.49 -5.67
C TYR A 64 -1.77 12.05 -5.20
N ILE A 65 -1.47 11.13 -6.15
CA ILE A 65 -1.20 9.72 -5.80
C ILE A 65 -0.08 9.56 -4.76
N ASN A 66 0.91 10.47 -4.76
CA ASN A 66 2.01 10.41 -3.80
C ASN A 66 1.53 10.65 -2.36
N LYS A 67 0.47 11.47 -2.18
CA LYS A 67 -0.18 11.68 -0.88
C LYS A 67 -0.84 10.38 -0.40
N VAL A 68 -1.56 9.71 -1.30
CA VAL A 68 -2.25 8.44 -1.01
C VAL A 68 -1.24 7.33 -0.72
N ASP A 69 -0.17 7.25 -1.50
CA ASP A 69 0.88 6.25 -1.29
C ASP A 69 1.67 6.49 0.00
N ALA A 70 1.94 7.74 0.35
CA ALA A 70 2.67 8.06 1.58
C ALA A 70 1.85 7.77 2.83
N VAL A 71 0.57 8.18 2.87
CA VAL A 71 -0.24 8.13 4.09
C VAL A 71 -0.48 6.70 4.60
N ARG A 72 -0.47 5.68 3.71
CA ARG A 72 -0.62 4.26 4.11
C ARG A 72 0.45 3.79 5.10
N TYR A 73 1.67 4.27 4.99
CA TYR A 73 2.74 3.95 5.95
C TYR A 73 2.45 4.55 7.33
N PHE A 74 1.87 5.75 7.38
CA PHE A 74 1.50 6.39 8.63
C PHE A 74 0.33 5.69 9.34
N TYR A 75 -0.69 5.21 8.60
CA TYR A 75 -1.75 4.39 9.20
C TYR A 75 -1.20 3.14 9.84
N LEU A 76 -0.36 2.41 9.10
CA LEU A 76 0.24 1.17 9.57
C LEU A 76 1.17 1.41 10.75
N TYR A 77 1.89 2.53 10.77
CA TYR A 77 2.74 2.88 11.90
C TYR A 77 1.93 3.23 13.15
N GLU A 78 0.89 4.03 13.00
CA GLU A 78 0.11 4.54 14.13
C GLU A 78 -0.83 3.48 14.71
N TYR A 79 -1.59 2.82 13.84
CA TYR A 79 -2.69 1.95 14.24
C TYR A 79 -2.39 0.47 14.04
N GLY A 80 -1.42 0.13 13.21
CA GLY A 80 -1.25 -1.25 12.75
C GLY A 80 -2.41 -1.69 11.85
N GLY A 81 -2.49 -2.99 11.56
CA GLY A 81 -3.55 -3.57 10.75
C GLY A 81 -3.14 -3.79 9.30
N LEU A 82 -4.11 -3.90 8.43
CA LEU A 82 -3.96 -4.19 7.00
C LEU A 82 -4.31 -2.93 6.19
N TYR A 83 -3.38 -2.40 5.41
CA TYR A 83 -3.71 -1.52 4.31
C TYR A 83 -4.00 -2.36 3.07
N MET A 84 -5.04 -2.02 2.32
CA MET A 84 -5.40 -2.71 1.08
C MET A 84 -6.05 -1.73 0.10
N ASP A 85 -5.51 -1.62 -1.12
CA ASP A 85 -6.12 -0.81 -2.18
C ASP A 85 -7.56 -1.29 -2.49
N LEU A 86 -8.42 -0.36 -2.91
CA LEU A 86 -9.83 -0.63 -3.17
C LEU A 86 -10.06 -1.61 -4.34
N ASP A 87 -9.09 -1.73 -5.23
CA ASP A 87 -9.12 -2.61 -6.40
C ASP A 87 -8.34 -3.93 -6.22
N VAL A 88 -8.05 -4.29 -4.98
CA VAL A 88 -7.55 -5.63 -4.64
C VAL A 88 -8.74 -6.56 -4.38
N MET A 89 -8.78 -7.66 -5.11
CA MET A 89 -9.74 -8.76 -4.92
C MET A 89 -9.07 -9.93 -4.19
N ILE A 90 -9.56 -10.27 -3.02
CA ILE A 90 -9.09 -11.43 -2.25
C ILE A 90 -9.88 -12.67 -2.70
N ILE A 91 -9.17 -13.78 -2.96
CA ILE A 91 -9.74 -15.05 -3.41
C ILE A 91 -9.55 -16.20 -2.42
N LYS A 92 -8.55 -16.08 -1.53
CA LYS A 92 -8.32 -16.98 -0.38
C LYS A 92 -8.02 -16.16 0.87
N ASP A 93 -8.28 -16.73 2.04
CA ASP A 93 -7.92 -16.09 3.30
C ASP A 93 -6.40 -15.85 3.37
N ILE A 94 -6.02 -14.60 3.51
CA ILE A 94 -4.61 -14.19 3.61
C ILE A 94 -4.11 -14.12 5.05
N THR A 95 -4.98 -14.29 6.05
CA THR A 95 -4.62 -14.09 7.46
C THR A 95 -3.53 -15.06 7.92
N ASP A 96 -3.48 -16.26 7.34
CA ASP A 96 -2.44 -17.26 7.63
C ASP A 96 -1.06 -16.88 7.08
N LEU A 97 -1.01 -15.97 6.11
CA LEU A 97 0.25 -15.45 5.58
C LEU A 97 0.82 -14.32 6.45
N LEU A 98 0.00 -13.72 7.31
CA LEU A 98 0.36 -12.53 8.06
C LEU A 98 1.06 -12.88 9.36
N SER A 99 2.16 -12.19 9.64
CA SER A 99 2.87 -12.32 10.91
C SER A 99 2.31 -11.37 11.96
N LYS A 100 2.04 -11.86 13.17
CA LYS A 100 1.56 -11.03 14.29
C LYS A 100 2.56 -9.93 14.70
N ASN A 101 3.85 -10.17 14.47
CA ASN A 101 4.93 -9.35 15.02
C ASN A 101 5.79 -8.65 13.96
N LYS A 102 5.55 -8.89 12.66
CA LYS A 102 6.33 -8.32 11.56
C LYS A 102 5.45 -7.54 10.61
N CYS A 103 6.02 -6.53 9.97
CA CYS A 103 5.41 -5.95 8.79
C CYS A 103 5.42 -6.99 7.66
N CYS A 104 4.28 -7.24 7.04
CA CYS A 104 4.16 -8.14 5.89
C CYS A 104 4.00 -7.29 4.63
N VAL A 105 4.88 -7.50 3.67
CA VAL A 105 4.87 -6.85 2.36
C VAL A 105 4.83 -7.91 1.26
N PHE A 106 4.21 -7.59 0.13
CA PHE A 106 3.97 -8.54 -0.93
C PHE A 106 4.78 -8.17 -2.17
N SER A 107 5.54 -9.13 -2.70
CA SER A 107 6.26 -8.94 -3.95
C SER A 107 5.53 -9.56 -5.12
N GLN A 108 5.76 -8.98 -6.29
CA GLN A 108 5.29 -9.45 -7.58
C GLN A 108 6.44 -9.56 -8.57
N THR A 109 6.27 -10.41 -9.57
CA THR A 109 7.18 -10.43 -10.74
C THR A 109 6.97 -9.14 -11.54
N ALA A 110 8.05 -8.51 -11.98
CA ALA A 110 7.99 -7.30 -12.77
C ALA A 110 7.46 -7.61 -14.18
N ILE A 111 6.23 -7.22 -14.46
CA ILE A 111 5.54 -7.46 -15.74
C ILE A 111 5.30 -6.20 -16.55
N ASN A 112 5.29 -5.04 -15.91
CA ASN A 112 5.12 -3.77 -16.63
C ASN A 112 6.46 -3.20 -17.09
N ASP A 113 6.41 -2.40 -18.15
CA ASP A 113 7.60 -1.88 -18.80
C ASP A 113 8.41 -0.94 -17.92
N TYR A 114 7.76 -0.22 -16.99
CA TYR A 114 8.47 0.63 -16.04
C TYR A 114 9.43 -0.17 -15.14
N PHE A 115 8.96 -1.26 -14.54
CA PHE A 115 9.80 -2.09 -13.68
C PHE A 115 10.87 -2.84 -14.47
N LYS A 116 10.54 -3.30 -15.68
CA LYS A 116 11.52 -3.90 -16.60
C LYS A 116 12.59 -2.90 -17.01
N PHE A 117 12.21 -1.67 -17.38
CA PHE A 117 13.13 -0.60 -17.75
C PHE A 117 14.10 -0.25 -16.60
N LYS A 118 13.66 -0.32 -15.35
CA LYS A 118 14.49 -0.10 -14.16
C LYS A 118 15.22 -1.36 -13.68
N ASN A 119 15.26 -2.44 -14.47
CA ASN A 119 15.92 -3.72 -14.16
C ASN A 119 15.39 -4.44 -12.91
N TYR A 120 14.17 -4.15 -12.47
CA TYR A 120 13.53 -4.93 -11.42
C TYR A 120 13.01 -6.25 -11.97
N LYS A 121 13.57 -7.37 -11.52
CA LYS A 121 13.00 -8.72 -11.78
C LYS A 121 11.75 -8.96 -10.93
N LYS A 122 11.72 -8.39 -9.73
CA LYS A 122 10.61 -8.40 -8.77
C LYS A 122 10.51 -7.02 -8.14
N TYR A 123 9.32 -6.63 -7.77
CA TYR A 123 9.08 -5.42 -6.99
C TYR A 123 8.12 -5.69 -5.84
N ILE A 124 8.17 -4.86 -4.83
CA ILE A 124 7.28 -4.92 -3.67
C ILE A 124 6.20 -3.86 -3.87
N ASP A 125 4.95 -4.32 -3.91
CA ASP A 125 3.81 -3.46 -4.18
C ASP A 125 3.11 -3.08 -2.86
N PRO A 126 2.98 -1.79 -2.55
CA PRO A 126 2.28 -1.33 -1.37
C PRO A 126 0.74 -1.41 -1.47
N MET A 127 0.18 -1.99 -2.54
CA MET A 127 -1.26 -2.23 -2.71
C MET A 127 -1.89 -2.98 -1.54
N ILE A 128 -1.08 -3.81 -0.86
CA ILE A 128 -1.47 -4.53 0.34
C ILE A 128 -0.27 -4.67 1.28
N MET A 129 -0.45 -4.29 2.52
CA MET A 129 0.56 -4.38 3.56
C MET A 129 -0.10 -4.61 4.92
N TYR A 130 0.45 -5.51 5.73
CA TYR A 130 0.06 -5.65 7.13
C TYR A 130 1.20 -5.23 8.04
N SER A 131 0.90 -4.61 9.17
CA SER A 131 1.91 -4.30 10.17
C SER A 131 1.32 -4.25 11.59
N PRO A 132 2.05 -4.71 12.62
CA PRO A 132 1.79 -4.24 13.97
C PRO A 132 2.12 -2.74 14.06
N PRO A 133 1.47 -1.97 14.97
CA PRO A 133 1.78 -0.56 15.14
C PRO A 133 3.21 -0.36 15.63
N LYS A 134 3.78 0.82 15.35
CA LYS A 134 5.15 1.22 15.74
C LYS A 134 6.24 0.27 15.24
N ASN A 135 6.00 -0.42 14.12
CA ASN A 135 6.95 -1.32 13.51
C ASN A 135 8.19 -0.55 13.00
N LYS A 136 9.38 -1.05 13.30
CA LYS A 136 10.66 -0.40 12.96
C LYS A 136 10.96 -0.32 11.48
N PHE A 137 10.46 -1.25 10.67
CA PHE A 137 10.58 -1.17 9.20
C PHE A 137 9.72 -0.02 8.65
N ILE A 138 8.46 0.10 9.10
CA ILE A 138 7.58 1.21 8.70
C ILE A 138 8.14 2.55 9.19
N GLU A 139 8.65 2.63 10.41
CA GLU A 139 9.33 3.84 10.93
C GLU A 139 10.46 4.32 10.01
N LYS A 140 11.27 3.37 9.54
CA LYS A 140 12.36 3.66 8.59
C LYS A 140 11.84 4.20 7.26
N LEU A 141 10.75 3.64 6.72
CA LEU A 141 10.12 4.13 5.50
C LEU A 141 9.63 5.57 5.69
N ILE A 142 8.94 5.86 6.79
CA ILE A 142 8.47 7.22 7.12
C ILE A 142 9.65 8.21 7.20
N LYS A 143 10.75 7.84 7.86
CA LYS A 143 11.95 8.68 7.90
C LYS A 143 12.53 8.96 6.51
N LYS A 144 12.45 7.98 5.60
CA LYS A 144 12.89 8.14 4.21
C LYS A 144 11.99 9.07 3.39
N LEU A 145 10.68 9.07 3.65
CA LEU A 145 9.75 10.01 2.99
C LEU A 145 10.07 11.47 3.30
N HIS A 146 10.72 11.79 4.42
CA HIS A 146 11.16 13.14 4.74
C HIS A 146 12.26 13.67 3.79
N ASN A 147 12.94 12.79 3.06
CA ASN A 147 13.97 13.16 2.10
C ASN A 147 13.41 13.49 0.69
N TYR A 148 12.08 13.61 0.54
CA TYR A 148 11.47 13.96 -0.73
C TYR A 148 11.98 15.29 -1.26
N ASN A 149 12.47 15.26 -2.51
CA ASN A 149 12.90 16.46 -3.24
C ASN A 149 12.02 16.63 -4.50
N LYS A 150 11.18 17.66 -4.49
CA LYS A 150 10.25 17.96 -5.58
C LYS A 150 10.90 18.09 -6.96
N LYS A 151 12.16 18.53 -7.01
CA LYS A 151 12.91 18.76 -8.28
C LYS A 151 13.34 17.46 -8.96
N GLU A 152 13.44 16.36 -8.21
CA GLU A 152 13.91 15.07 -8.72
C GLU A 152 12.80 14.22 -9.37
N TYR A 153 11.52 14.48 -9.02
CA TYR A 153 10.39 13.66 -9.42
C TYR A 153 9.37 14.50 -10.18
N LYS A 154 9.58 14.63 -11.49
CA LYS A 154 8.76 15.50 -12.36
C LYS A 154 7.75 14.71 -13.18
N GLU A 155 8.17 13.53 -13.65
CA GLU A 155 7.36 12.70 -14.53
C GLU A 155 6.35 11.85 -13.73
N ILE A 156 5.21 11.55 -14.35
CA ILE A 156 4.16 10.77 -13.70
C ILE A 156 4.64 9.38 -13.24
N LEU A 157 5.56 8.78 -13.99
CA LEU A 157 6.16 7.48 -13.65
C LEU A 157 7.12 7.55 -12.44
N ASP A 158 7.65 8.75 -12.14
CA ASP A 158 8.48 8.96 -10.95
C ASP A 158 7.67 8.80 -9.66
N ASN A 159 6.33 8.90 -9.72
CA ASN A 159 5.44 8.67 -8.58
C ASN A 159 5.72 7.35 -7.89
N MET A 160 6.06 6.31 -8.67
CA MET A 160 6.37 5.00 -8.11
C MET A 160 7.59 5.02 -7.19
N LYS A 161 8.52 5.98 -7.37
CA LYS A 161 9.73 6.15 -6.54
C LYS A 161 9.55 7.09 -5.37
N VAL A 162 8.50 7.91 -5.36
CA VAL A 162 8.25 8.87 -4.27
C VAL A 162 7.76 8.18 -3.01
N ALA A 163 6.73 7.35 -3.12
CA ALA A 163 6.12 6.64 -2.00
C ALA A 163 5.51 5.27 -2.40
N GLY A 164 5.46 4.98 -3.70
CA GLY A 164 4.84 3.80 -4.27
C GLY A 164 5.75 2.57 -4.31
N PRO A 165 5.50 1.64 -5.27
CA PRO A 165 6.21 0.35 -5.32
C PRO A 165 7.71 0.47 -5.56
N GLY A 166 8.19 1.44 -6.33
CA GLY A 166 9.62 1.69 -6.51
C GLY A 166 10.28 2.12 -5.19
N PHE A 167 9.66 3.06 -4.46
CA PHE A 167 10.13 3.49 -3.15
C PHE A 167 10.22 2.32 -2.15
N LEU A 168 9.18 1.50 -2.07
CA LEU A 168 9.15 0.37 -1.14
C LEU A 168 10.20 -0.68 -1.52
N THR A 169 10.38 -0.97 -2.81
CA THR A 169 11.36 -1.92 -3.32
C THR A 169 12.79 -1.47 -3.01
N ASP A 170 13.12 -0.22 -3.29
CA ASP A 170 14.47 0.35 -3.08
C ASP A 170 14.85 0.43 -1.59
N ASN A 171 13.87 0.57 -0.72
CA ASN A 171 14.09 0.66 0.74
C ASN A 171 13.91 -0.68 1.49
N TYR A 172 13.50 -1.73 0.79
CA TYR A 172 13.41 -3.06 1.40
C TYR A 172 14.79 -3.65 1.62
N LYS A 173 15.02 -4.09 2.87
CA LYS A 173 16.15 -4.97 3.24
C LYS A 173 15.62 -6.02 4.20
N PRO A 174 15.87 -7.32 3.95
CA PRO A 174 15.45 -8.39 4.85
C PRO A 174 15.96 -8.14 6.28
N ASN A 175 15.07 -8.23 7.24
CA ASN A 175 15.41 -8.13 8.66
C ASN A 175 14.29 -8.71 9.54
N LYS A 176 14.51 -8.76 10.87
CA LYS A 176 13.56 -9.33 11.83
C LYS A 176 12.19 -8.63 11.92
N ASN A 177 12.07 -7.40 11.43
CA ASN A 177 10.85 -6.59 11.54
C ASN A 177 9.94 -6.68 10.30
N VAL A 178 10.41 -7.31 9.21
CA VAL A 178 9.66 -7.41 7.95
C VAL A 178 9.66 -8.84 7.42
N LEU A 179 8.52 -9.26 6.87
CA LEU A 179 8.31 -10.52 6.17
C LEU A 179 7.92 -10.23 4.72
N LEU A 180 8.66 -10.77 3.77
CA LEU A 180 8.33 -10.70 2.35
C LEU A 180 7.52 -11.94 1.95
N ILE A 181 6.34 -11.70 1.39
CA ILE A 181 5.43 -12.73 0.88
C ILE A 181 5.48 -12.66 -0.65
N ASN A 182 6.03 -13.69 -1.28
CA ASN A 182 6.28 -13.70 -2.72
C ASN A 182 5.08 -14.21 -3.51
N ASN A 183 4.68 -13.49 -4.57
CA ASN A 183 3.75 -13.91 -5.62
C ASN A 183 2.44 -14.55 -5.10
N LYS A 184 1.90 -14.05 -3.98
CA LYS A 184 0.61 -14.51 -3.44
C LYS A 184 -0.55 -13.62 -3.86
N ILE A 185 -0.24 -12.35 -4.17
CA ILE A 185 -1.18 -11.39 -4.77
C ILE A 185 -0.47 -10.81 -6.00
N VAL A 186 -1.11 -10.88 -7.15
CA VAL A 186 -0.53 -10.50 -8.45
C VAL A 186 -1.42 -9.51 -9.17
N THR A 187 -0.87 -8.78 -10.12
CA THR A 187 -1.68 -7.94 -11.01
C THR A 187 -2.47 -8.78 -12.00
N GLN A 188 -3.62 -8.30 -12.44
CA GLN A 188 -4.48 -8.97 -13.41
C GLN A 188 -3.77 -9.33 -14.73
N LYS A 189 -2.70 -8.60 -15.08
CA LYS A 189 -1.91 -8.83 -16.31
C LYS A 189 -0.91 -9.98 -16.20
N THR A 190 -0.75 -10.58 -15.03
CA THR A 190 0.18 -11.70 -14.82
C THR A 190 -0.42 -12.96 -15.40
N LYS A 191 0.32 -13.67 -16.27
CA LYS A 191 -0.08 -14.96 -16.85
C LYS A 191 0.23 -16.15 -15.92
N ASP A 192 0.53 -15.91 -14.66
CA ASP A 192 0.91 -16.94 -13.72
C ASP A 192 -0.26 -17.89 -13.38
N ASN A 193 0.08 -19.12 -13.05
CA ASN A 193 -0.88 -20.14 -12.67
C ASN A 193 -1.63 -19.74 -11.39
N PHE A 194 -2.94 -19.52 -11.50
CA PHE A 194 -3.80 -19.00 -10.43
C PHE A 194 -4.01 -19.94 -9.23
N ASN A 195 -3.52 -21.19 -9.31
CA ASN A 195 -3.82 -22.21 -8.30
C ASN A 195 -3.31 -21.89 -6.89
N ASN A 196 -2.27 -21.06 -6.75
CA ASN A 196 -1.64 -20.70 -5.47
C ASN A 196 -1.81 -19.23 -5.09
N LEU A 197 -2.68 -18.47 -5.76
CA LEU A 197 -2.92 -17.07 -5.47
C LEU A 197 -3.90 -16.89 -4.31
N TYR A 198 -3.71 -15.80 -3.59
CA TYR A 198 -4.57 -15.33 -2.51
C TYR A 198 -5.37 -14.09 -2.89
N GLY A 199 -4.94 -13.39 -3.93
CA GLY A 199 -5.64 -12.22 -4.41
C GLY A 199 -5.11 -11.71 -5.76
N ILE A 200 -5.88 -10.79 -6.35
CA ILE A 200 -5.59 -10.14 -7.63
C ILE A 200 -5.73 -8.63 -7.46
N HIS A 201 -4.73 -7.89 -7.90
CA HIS A 201 -4.78 -6.43 -8.02
C HIS A 201 -5.29 -6.07 -9.43
N LEU A 202 -6.45 -5.45 -9.51
CA LEU A 202 -7.13 -5.16 -10.79
C LEU A 202 -6.50 -3.97 -11.54
N CYS A 203 -5.65 -3.18 -10.88
CA CYS A 203 -4.90 -2.06 -11.45
C CYS A 203 -5.80 -1.07 -12.20
N HIS A 204 -6.85 -0.57 -11.56
CA HIS A 204 -7.78 0.39 -12.18
C HIS A 204 -7.14 1.73 -12.53
N ASN A 205 -5.94 2.04 -11.99
CA ASN A 205 -5.12 3.22 -12.32
C ASN A 205 -5.92 4.53 -12.34
N THR A 206 -6.81 4.73 -11.39
CA THR A 206 -7.72 5.89 -11.32
C THR A 206 -7.01 7.23 -11.16
N TRP A 207 -5.72 7.21 -10.89
CA TRP A 207 -4.84 8.35 -10.73
C TRP A 207 -4.13 8.78 -12.04
N VAL A 208 -4.18 7.92 -13.07
CA VAL A 208 -3.70 8.24 -14.41
C VAL A 208 -4.89 8.83 -15.18
N LYS A 209 -4.91 10.13 -15.34
CA LYS A 209 -5.85 10.85 -16.21
C LYS A 209 -5.09 11.39 -17.40
#